data_7e47bb255d9b4cb5299038cffe89ead7
#
_entry.id   7e47bb255d9b4cb5299038cffe89ead7
#
_cell.length_a   1.000
_cell.length_b   1.000
_cell.length_c   1.000
_cell.angle_alpha   90.00
_cell.angle_beta   90.00
_cell.angle_gamma   90.00
#
_symmetry.space_group_name_H-M   'P 1'
#
loop_
_entity.id
_entity.type
_entity.pdbx_description
1 polymer ?
#
loop_
_entity_poly.entity_id
_entity_poly.type
_entity_poly.pdbx_seq_one_letter_code
_entity_poly.pdbx_strand_id
1 'polypeptide(L)'
;RQDLYYRIAGLTVVLPPLRERADRRQLIDQVHARYREPGQPARLPPAIMELLDQHPWPGNVRELVSVLQVALALAGSGPVGVEHLPAGFLAELQVPVLVATEAVDLRTLVEQANGNLSAVARGLGISRTTLYKRLRER
;
A
#
# COMPACT_ATOMS: atom_id res chain seq x y z
N ARG A 1 -4.94 -46.42 -1.97
CA ARG A 1 -5.13 -44.97 -1.87
C ARG A 1 -4.34 -44.18 -2.92
N GLN A 2 -3.24 -44.70 -3.40
CA GLN A 2 -2.51 -44.14 -4.56
C GLN A 2 -3.32 -44.23 -5.86
N ASP A 3 -4.01 -45.31 -6.05
CA ASP A 3 -4.90 -45.61 -7.15
C ASP A 3 -6.01 -44.54 -7.27
N LEU A 4 -6.62 -44.09 -6.17
CA LEU A 4 -7.60 -43.01 -6.13
C LEU A 4 -6.99 -41.65 -6.56
N TYR A 5 -5.75 -41.36 -6.13
CA TYR A 5 -5.02 -40.17 -6.51
C TYR A 5 -4.84 -40.07 -8.04
N TYR A 6 -4.37 -41.13 -8.67
CA TYR A 6 -4.15 -41.18 -10.13
C TYR A 6 -5.46 -41.16 -10.93
N ARG A 7 -6.57 -41.59 -10.35
CA ARG A 7 -7.90 -41.51 -10.98
C ARG A 7 -8.50 -40.09 -10.94
N ILE A 8 -8.11 -39.27 -9.97
CA ILE A 8 -8.61 -37.89 -9.78
C ILE A 8 -7.62 -36.87 -10.37
N ALA A 9 -6.31 -37.12 -10.31
CA ALA A 9 -5.26 -36.25 -10.80
C ALA A 9 -5.08 -36.41 -12.33
N GLY A 10 -6.08 -35.94 -13.10
CA GLY A 10 -6.00 -36.00 -14.57
C GLY A 10 -4.93 -35.10 -15.18
N LEU A 11 -4.60 -33.97 -14.53
CA LEU A 11 -3.55 -33.03 -14.93
C LEU A 11 -2.99 -32.32 -13.73
N THR A 12 -1.67 -32.32 -13.57
CA THR A 12 -0.96 -31.49 -12.58
C THR A 12 -0.34 -30.31 -13.30
N VAL A 13 -0.78 -29.10 -12.94
CA VAL A 13 -0.23 -27.84 -13.49
C VAL A 13 0.49 -27.12 -12.35
N VAL A 14 1.76 -26.79 -12.58
CA VAL A 14 2.55 -25.96 -11.67
C VAL A 14 2.41 -24.51 -12.10
N LEU A 15 1.84 -23.66 -11.23
CA LEU A 15 1.77 -22.23 -11.46
C LEU A 15 2.98 -21.55 -10.82
N PRO A 16 3.75 -20.73 -11.58
CA PRO A 16 4.87 -20.02 -11.02
C PRO A 16 4.37 -18.96 -10.01
N PRO A 17 5.12 -18.72 -8.92
CA PRO A 17 4.81 -17.63 -8.02
C PRO A 17 4.93 -16.27 -8.73
N LEU A 18 4.24 -15.25 -8.20
CA LEU A 18 4.16 -13.92 -8.84
C LEU A 18 5.54 -13.31 -9.09
N ARG A 19 6.50 -13.52 -8.17
CA ARG A 19 7.88 -13.03 -8.31
C ARG A 19 8.65 -13.60 -9.52
N GLU A 20 8.24 -14.77 -10.02
CA GLU A 20 8.90 -15.47 -11.14
C GLU A 20 8.19 -15.24 -12.48
N ARG A 21 7.08 -14.52 -12.47
CA ARG A 21 6.28 -14.26 -13.69
C ARG A 21 6.87 -13.12 -14.49
N ALA A 22 7.11 -13.37 -15.79
CA ALA A 22 7.56 -12.34 -16.73
C ALA A 22 6.46 -11.30 -17.04
N ASP A 23 5.18 -11.67 -16.92
CA ASP A 23 4.02 -10.83 -17.17
C ASP A 23 3.50 -10.12 -15.92
N ARG A 24 4.33 -10.02 -14.85
CA ARG A 24 3.93 -9.47 -13.55
C ARG A 24 3.34 -8.06 -13.66
N ARG A 25 3.97 -7.14 -14.39
CA ARG A 25 3.45 -5.78 -14.59
C ARG A 25 2.09 -5.77 -15.27
N GLN A 26 1.92 -6.62 -16.29
CA GLN A 26 0.63 -6.74 -16.96
C GLN A 26 -0.47 -7.26 -16.00
N LEU A 27 -0.13 -8.21 -15.13
CA LEU A 27 -1.06 -8.71 -14.12
C LEU A 27 -1.41 -7.63 -13.10
N ILE A 28 -0.45 -6.79 -12.65
CA ILE A 28 -0.72 -5.64 -11.78
C ILE A 28 -1.70 -4.68 -12.45
N ASP A 29 -1.49 -4.35 -13.73
CA ASP A 29 -2.41 -3.50 -14.50
C ASP A 29 -3.81 -4.11 -14.63
N GLN A 30 -3.91 -5.42 -14.84
CA GLN A 30 -5.19 -6.13 -14.90
C GLN A 30 -5.93 -6.09 -13.56
N VAL A 31 -5.22 -6.32 -12.46
CA VAL A 31 -5.79 -6.22 -11.11
C VAL A 31 -6.25 -4.80 -10.82
N HIS A 32 -5.41 -3.79 -11.12
CA HIS A 32 -5.78 -2.39 -10.98
C HIS A 32 -7.04 -2.05 -11.80
N ALA A 33 -7.08 -2.41 -13.08
CA ALA A 33 -8.21 -2.16 -13.96
C ALA A 33 -9.51 -2.82 -13.48
N ARG A 34 -9.41 -3.98 -12.82
CA ARG A 34 -10.55 -4.72 -12.27
C ARG A 34 -11.14 -4.07 -11.02
N TYR A 35 -10.31 -3.48 -10.17
CA TYR A 35 -10.73 -3.00 -8.85
C TYR A 35 -10.81 -1.47 -8.74
N ARG A 36 -10.33 -0.72 -9.74
CA ARG A 36 -10.50 0.73 -9.77
C ARG A 36 -11.96 1.11 -9.92
N GLU A 37 -12.35 2.18 -9.25
CA GLU A 37 -13.70 2.73 -9.36
C GLU A 37 -13.83 3.73 -10.53
N PRO A 38 -15.06 4.01 -10.98
CA PRO A 38 -15.32 5.06 -11.94
C PRO A 38 -14.77 6.41 -11.44
N GLY A 39 -13.97 7.08 -12.28
CA GLY A 39 -13.31 8.36 -11.92
C GLY A 39 -11.86 8.21 -11.48
N GLN A 40 -11.41 7.02 -11.10
CA GLN A 40 -10.00 6.78 -10.81
C GLN A 40 -9.17 6.70 -12.10
N PRO A 41 -7.88 7.10 -12.05
CA PRO A 41 -6.98 7.03 -13.21
C PRO A 41 -6.96 5.64 -13.84
N ALA A 42 -6.88 5.58 -15.17
CA ALA A 42 -6.87 4.34 -15.93
C ALA A 42 -5.57 3.51 -15.72
N ARG A 43 -4.52 4.14 -15.22
CA ARG A 43 -3.21 3.51 -14.96
C ARG A 43 -2.67 3.93 -13.61
N LEU A 44 -1.88 3.04 -13.02
CA LEU A 44 -1.09 3.36 -11.83
C LEU A 44 0.04 4.35 -12.19
N PRO A 45 0.39 5.27 -11.28
CA PRO A 45 1.59 6.08 -11.43
C PRO A 45 2.85 5.21 -11.59
N PRO A 46 3.83 5.60 -12.42
CA PRO A 46 5.05 4.81 -12.64
C PRO A 46 5.80 4.44 -11.35
N ALA A 47 5.87 5.37 -10.40
CA ALA A 47 6.51 5.12 -9.10
C ALA A 47 5.80 4.02 -8.29
N ILE A 48 4.48 3.97 -8.32
CA ILE A 48 3.70 2.93 -7.65
C ILE A 48 3.87 1.59 -8.37
N MET A 49 3.84 1.58 -9.70
CA MET A 49 4.10 0.38 -10.49
C MET A 49 5.48 -0.22 -10.16
N GLU A 50 6.50 0.62 -10.01
CA GLU A 50 7.86 0.20 -9.66
C GLU A 50 7.91 -0.47 -8.27
N LEU A 51 7.28 0.12 -7.27
CA LEU A 51 7.20 -0.44 -5.92
C LEU A 51 6.48 -1.80 -5.92
N LEU A 52 5.36 -1.91 -6.62
CA LEU A 52 4.62 -3.16 -6.75
C LEU A 52 5.41 -4.23 -7.51
N ASP A 53 6.20 -3.83 -8.50
CA ASP A 53 7.03 -4.75 -9.29
C ASP A 53 8.25 -5.27 -8.51
N GLN A 54 8.81 -4.50 -7.60
CA GLN A 54 9.95 -4.89 -6.77
C GLN A 54 9.57 -5.82 -5.62
N HIS A 55 8.30 -5.84 -5.20
CA HIS A 55 7.87 -6.64 -4.05
C HIS A 55 7.93 -8.15 -4.34
N PRO A 56 8.41 -8.97 -3.38
CA PRO A 56 8.56 -10.41 -3.56
C PRO A 56 7.23 -11.19 -3.58
N TRP A 57 6.14 -10.61 -3.10
CA TRP A 57 4.78 -11.17 -3.08
C TRP A 57 4.69 -12.57 -2.45
N PRO A 58 5.03 -12.75 -1.16
CA PRO A 58 4.92 -14.05 -0.49
C PRO A 58 3.50 -14.61 -0.54
N GLY A 59 2.48 -13.76 -0.44
CA GLY A 59 1.06 -14.11 -0.59
C GLY A 59 0.55 -14.12 -2.04
N ASN A 60 1.47 -14.01 -3.03
CA ASN A 60 1.16 -14.05 -4.46
C ASN A 60 0.07 -13.06 -4.89
N VAL A 61 -0.77 -13.47 -5.84
CA VAL A 61 -1.86 -12.64 -6.40
C VAL A 61 -2.87 -12.22 -5.34
N ARG A 62 -3.07 -13.04 -4.30
CA ARG A 62 -4.02 -12.74 -3.22
C ARG A 62 -3.60 -11.52 -2.42
N GLU A 63 -2.31 -11.43 -2.11
CA GLU A 63 -1.71 -10.29 -1.43
C GLU A 63 -1.72 -9.04 -2.32
N LEU A 64 -1.33 -9.15 -3.59
CA LEU A 64 -1.39 -8.07 -4.57
C LEU A 64 -2.79 -7.45 -4.64
N VAL A 65 -3.83 -8.28 -4.74
CA VAL A 65 -5.23 -7.84 -4.76
C VAL A 65 -5.56 -7.07 -3.49
N SER A 66 -5.21 -7.60 -2.31
CA SER A 66 -5.49 -6.94 -1.03
C SER A 66 -4.80 -5.58 -0.90
N VAL A 67 -3.54 -5.50 -1.29
CA VAL A 67 -2.77 -4.24 -1.27
C VAL A 67 -3.39 -3.20 -2.20
N LEU A 68 -3.71 -3.58 -3.44
CA LEU A 68 -4.32 -2.66 -4.40
C LEU A 68 -5.73 -2.22 -4.00
N GLN A 69 -6.56 -3.11 -3.45
CA GLN A 69 -7.89 -2.73 -2.96
C GLN A 69 -7.82 -1.69 -1.84
N VAL A 70 -6.91 -1.87 -0.87
CA VAL A 70 -6.71 -0.88 0.21
C VAL A 70 -6.21 0.43 -0.38
N ALA A 71 -5.21 0.39 -1.25
CA ALA A 71 -4.63 1.59 -1.85
C ALA A 71 -5.65 2.38 -2.69
N LEU A 72 -6.47 1.70 -3.48
CA LEU A 72 -7.54 2.32 -4.28
C LEU A 72 -8.64 2.93 -3.40
N ALA A 73 -9.04 2.24 -2.33
CA ALA A 73 -10.03 2.74 -1.40
C ALA A 73 -9.56 4.01 -0.67
N LEU A 74 -8.28 4.07 -0.29
CA LEU A 74 -7.69 5.24 0.37
C LEU A 74 -7.44 6.41 -0.61
N ALA A 75 -7.12 6.14 -1.87
CA ALA A 75 -6.90 7.16 -2.89
C ALA A 75 -8.22 7.87 -3.32
N GLY A 76 -9.37 7.27 -3.04
CA GLY A 76 -10.67 7.80 -3.48
C GLY A 76 -10.72 7.95 -5.00
N SER A 77 -11.06 9.12 -5.52
CA SER A 77 -11.09 9.40 -6.96
C SER A 77 -9.74 9.84 -7.55
N GLY A 78 -8.71 10.00 -6.71
CA GLY A 78 -7.38 10.44 -7.12
C GLY A 78 -6.46 9.29 -7.57
N PRO A 79 -5.23 9.63 -7.99
CA PRO A 79 -4.20 8.64 -8.27
C PRO A 79 -3.72 7.98 -6.97
N VAL A 80 -3.35 6.70 -7.06
CA VAL A 80 -2.73 5.99 -5.94
C VAL A 80 -1.34 6.58 -5.67
N GLY A 81 -1.10 7.08 -4.46
CA GLY A 81 0.20 7.53 -3.96
C GLY A 81 0.82 6.52 -3.00
N VAL A 82 2.09 6.75 -2.62
CA VAL A 82 2.81 5.92 -1.64
C VAL A 82 2.11 5.92 -0.28
N GLU A 83 1.52 7.05 0.10
CA GLU A 83 0.76 7.25 1.33
C GLU A 83 -0.50 6.38 1.44
N HIS A 84 -0.99 5.87 0.31
CA HIS A 84 -2.15 4.98 0.25
C HIS A 84 -1.78 3.49 0.36
N LEU A 85 -0.48 3.16 0.23
CA LEU A 85 -0.01 1.78 0.35
C LEU A 85 0.03 1.34 1.82
N PRO A 86 -0.33 0.08 2.13
CA PRO A 86 -0.28 -0.43 3.49
C PRO A 86 1.13 -0.32 4.10
N ALA A 87 1.22 0.09 5.36
CA ALA A 87 2.50 0.25 6.05
C ALA A 87 3.33 -1.05 6.10
N GLY A 88 2.67 -2.21 6.23
CA GLY A 88 3.34 -3.52 6.18
C GLY A 88 4.01 -3.78 4.84
N PHE A 89 3.33 -3.48 3.74
CA PHE A 89 3.89 -3.58 2.39
C PHE A 89 5.13 -2.70 2.21
N LEU A 90 5.07 -1.44 2.66
CA LEU A 90 6.20 -0.51 2.56
C LEU A 90 7.38 -0.95 3.42
N ALA A 91 7.12 -1.52 4.61
CA ALA A 91 8.15 -2.03 5.49
C ALA A 91 8.91 -3.23 4.87
N GLU A 92 8.23 -4.11 4.16
CA GLU A 92 8.84 -5.25 3.48
C GLU A 92 9.76 -4.84 2.33
N LEU A 93 9.45 -3.74 1.64
CA LEU A 93 10.30 -3.17 0.59
C LEU A 93 11.49 -2.39 1.14
N GLN A 94 11.62 -2.25 2.48
CA GLN A 94 12.60 -1.36 3.11
C GLN A 94 12.59 0.06 2.50
N VAL A 95 11.50 0.41 1.86
CA VAL A 95 11.26 1.80 1.48
C VAL A 95 11.25 2.56 2.78
N PRO A 96 12.20 3.51 3.00
CA PRO A 96 12.00 4.43 4.10
C PRO A 96 10.63 5.01 3.85
N VAL A 97 9.68 4.67 4.71
CA VAL A 97 8.41 5.38 4.74
C VAL A 97 8.83 6.78 5.16
N LEU A 98 9.22 7.57 4.17
CA LEU A 98 8.92 8.98 4.17
C LEU A 98 7.37 9.00 4.13
N VAL A 99 6.76 8.55 5.25
CA VAL A 99 5.55 9.22 5.67
C VAL A 99 5.93 10.65 5.38
N ALA A 100 5.19 11.36 4.53
CA ALA A 100 5.28 12.80 4.44
C ALA A 100 4.81 13.41 5.79
N THR A 101 5.49 13.02 6.82
CA THR A 101 6.07 13.84 7.79
C THR A 101 7.36 14.31 7.09
N GLU A 102 7.25 15.27 6.12
CA GLU A 102 8.19 16.37 6.22
C GLU A 102 8.46 16.46 7.71
N ALA A 103 9.72 16.59 8.08
CA ALA A 103 10.06 17.02 9.42
C ALA A 103 9.49 18.45 9.55
N VAL A 104 8.19 18.56 9.47
CA VAL A 104 7.43 19.69 9.95
C VAL A 104 7.67 19.58 11.44
N ASP A 105 8.60 20.39 11.89
CA ASP A 105 8.90 20.47 13.30
C ASP A 105 7.55 20.69 13.97
N LEU A 106 7.07 19.66 14.68
CA LEU A 106 5.76 19.71 15.34
C LEU A 106 5.65 20.96 16.21
N ARG A 107 6.79 21.48 16.66
CA ARG A 107 6.90 22.74 17.40
C ARG A 107 6.56 23.92 16.49
N THR A 108 7.12 23.97 15.28
CA THR A 108 6.80 25.03 14.29
C THR A 108 5.32 25.03 13.92
N LEU A 109 4.70 23.84 13.73
CA LEU A 109 3.25 23.76 13.50
C LEU A 109 2.43 24.24 14.68
N VAL A 110 2.86 23.92 15.90
CA VAL A 110 2.17 24.36 17.13
C VAL A 110 2.34 25.88 17.28
N GLU A 111 3.51 26.45 16.98
CA GLU A 111 3.75 27.88 16.99
C GLU A 111 2.92 28.61 15.91
N GLN A 112 2.88 28.12 14.67
CA GLN A 112 2.05 28.67 13.59
C GLN A 112 0.55 28.61 13.92
N ALA A 113 0.10 27.60 14.67
CA ALA A 113 -1.25 27.46 15.16
C ALA A 113 -1.51 28.22 16.48
N ASN A 114 -0.61 29.15 16.89
CA ASN A 114 -0.71 29.89 18.13
C ASN A 114 -0.95 28.99 19.36
N GLY A 115 -0.30 27.83 19.44
CA GLY A 115 -0.46 26.87 20.53
C GLY A 115 -1.75 26.03 20.46
N ASN A 116 -2.54 26.12 19.40
CA ASN A 116 -3.80 25.38 19.26
C ASN A 116 -3.54 23.91 18.88
N LEU A 117 -3.16 23.10 19.87
CA LEU A 117 -2.88 21.66 19.71
C LEU A 117 -4.06 20.86 19.12
N SER A 118 -5.30 21.33 19.35
CA SER A 118 -6.49 20.67 18.78
C SER A 118 -6.61 20.88 17.28
N ALA A 119 -6.26 22.08 16.79
CA ALA A 119 -6.21 22.36 15.36
C ALA A 119 -5.09 21.59 14.67
N VAL A 120 -3.89 21.56 15.28
CA VAL A 120 -2.74 20.81 14.77
C VAL A 120 -3.01 19.31 14.72
N ALA A 121 -3.55 18.71 15.79
CA ALA A 121 -3.89 17.30 15.82
C ALA A 121 -4.92 16.92 14.75
N ARG A 122 -5.92 17.78 14.53
CA ARG A 122 -6.95 17.60 13.49
C ARG A 122 -6.36 17.70 12.09
N GLY A 123 -5.47 18.68 11.84
CA GLY A 123 -4.79 18.84 10.56
C GLY A 123 -3.85 17.67 10.23
N LEU A 124 -3.26 17.04 11.25
CA LEU A 124 -2.40 15.86 11.12
C LEU A 124 -3.16 14.53 11.15
N GLY A 125 -4.49 14.53 11.32
CA GLY A 125 -5.31 13.33 11.39
C GLY A 125 -5.00 12.43 12.61
N ILE A 126 -4.41 12.98 13.69
CA ILE A 126 -4.03 12.23 14.90
C ILE A 126 -4.78 12.72 16.14
N SER A 127 -4.83 11.88 17.19
CA SER A 127 -5.40 12.30 18.46
C SER A 127 -4.49 13.32 19.18
N ARG A 128 -5.09 14.19 20.02
CA ARG A 128 -4.32 15.12 20.87
C ARG A 128 -3.32 14.38 21.75
N THR A 129 -3.71 13.24 22.29
CA THR A 129 -2.85 12.39 23.14
C THR A 129 -1.61 11.90 22.35
N THR A 130 -1.80 11.50 21.10
CA THR A 130 -0.72 11.07 20.20
C THR A 130 0.21 12.24 19.88
N LEU A 131 -0.33 13.45 19.64
CA LEU A 131 0.46 14.66 19.41
C LEU A 131 1.33 15.00 20.63
N TYR A 132 0.74 15.00 21.83
CA TYR A 132 1.49 15.23 23.08
C TYR A 132 2.61 14.21 23.30
N LYS A 133 2.34 12.93 23.03
CA LYS A 133 3.36 11.88 23.16
C LYS A 133 4.54 12.15 22.22
N ARG A 134 4.29 12.49 20.97
CA ARG A 134 5.33 12.80 19.98
C ARG A 134 6.12 14.08 20.27
N LEU A 135 5.49 15.09 20.89
CA LEU A 135 6.17 16.31 21.32
C LEU A 135 7.10 16.07 22.52
N ARG A 136 6.82 15.04 23.33
CA ARG A 136 7.59 14.70 24.54
C ARG A 136 8.74 13.74 24.29
N GLU A 137 8.67 12.92 23.24
CA GLU A 137 9.66 11.90 22.86
C GLU A 137 10.84 12.48 22.06
N ARG A 138 10.90 13.78 21.82
CA ARG A 138 11.99 14.56 21.23
C ARG A 138 12.38 15.69 22.17
#